data_97b4883e4ca1f63b7e36036be350e1d2
#
_entry.id   97b4883e4ca1f63b7e36036be350e1d2
#
_cell.length_a   1.000
_cell.length_b   1.000
_cell.length_c   1.000
_cell.angle_alpha   90.00
_cell.angle_beta   90.00
_cell.angle_gamma   90.00
#
_symmetry.space_group_name_H-M   'P 1'
#
loop_
_entity.id
_entity.type
_entity.pdbx_description
1 polymer ?
#
loop_
_entity_poly.entity_id
_entity_poly.type
_entity_poly.pdbx_seq_one_letter_code
_entity_poly.pdbx_strand_id
1 'polypeptide(L)'
;MAMNGISSTASRSSLQSLPDAPQPQPTGADSPQPASSPSTPGNSQTLTRMARDARPPLAGQQQAAAANAKGAATGASQLNIDDKGHVQHERVLLKTAAGRETISPKIERMEMPKVNGLIIHQTNSPSVSSTLNSYALKGANGAHFLIDKDGTIYQTASLKRKTNHVGRLRSRCAQEESCSPQEMKLNQKHDPEGESLRESKKPVGDRFPSNSDSIGIELVGMAYKAKSHQETSNLDGSFNFLITTTDGKMLKYENLSADVAIRMREEIKESKNKDNYSVFEQVTLQQNESLRWLTQQLRREYSIPESEVFAHPTVSRKAGSEALTAQWR
;
A
#
# COMPACT_ATOMS: atom_id res chain seq x y z
N MET A 1 -65.64 -15.01 32.06
CA MET A 1 -65.06 -13.96 31.20
C MET A 1 -63.55 -14.03 31.39
N ALA A 2 -62.86 -14.59 30.42
CA ALA A 2 -61.41 -14.78 30.45
C ALA A 2 -60.73 -13.61 29.74
N MET A 3 -59.74 -13.00 30.34
CA MET A 3 -58.84 -12.03 29.69
C MET A 3 -57.49 -12.69 29.44
N ASN A 4 -57.15 -12.79 28.16
CA ASN A 4 -55.87 -13.29 27.69
C ASN A 4 -54.77 -12.23 27.86
N GLY A 5 -53.68 -12.59 28.55
CA GLY A 5 -52.45 -11.83 28.61
C GLY A 5 -51.58 -12.14 27.39
N ILE A 6 -51.16 -11.09 26.65
CA ILE A 6 -50.21 -11.19 25.53
C ILE A 6 -48.83 -11.02 26.08
N SER A 7 -48.01 -12.07 26.03
CA SER A 7 -46.57 -12.05 26.35
C SER A 7 -45.80 -11.62 25.09
N SER A 8 -45.12 -10.47 25.17
CA SER A 8 -44.26 -9.98 24.12
C SER A 8 -42.81 -10.50 24.34
N THR A 9 -42.41 -11.48 23.55
CA THR A 9 -41.04 -11.93 23.47
C THR A 9 -40.25 -11.07 22.47
N ALA A 10 -39.38 -10.24 22.99
CA ALA A 10 -38.40 -9.47 22.19
C ALA A 10 -37.30 -10.42 21.65
N SER A 11 -37.32 -10.66 20.35
CA SER A 11 -36.23 -11.35 19.64
C SER A 11 -35.01 -10.44 19.57
N ARG A 12 -33.91 -10.87 20.20
CA ARG A 12 -32.57 -10.32 20.00
C ARG A 12 -32.07 -10.79 18.64
N SER A 13 -32.00 -9.88 17.67
CA SER A 13 -31.29 -10.09 16.41
C SER A 13 -29.79 -10.08 16.67
N SER A 14 -29.17 -11.24 16.58
CA SER A 14 -27.72 -11.40 16.50
C SER A 14 -27.25 -10.83 15.16
N LEU A 15 -26.44 -9.79 15.21
CA LEU A 15 -25.67 -9.29 14.06
C LEU A 15 -24.63 -10.35 13.68
N GLN A 16 -24.94 -11.18 12.71
CA GLN A 16 -23.98 -12.02 12.01
C GLN A 16 -23.12 -11.11 11.11
N SER A 17 -21.84 -11.02 11.42
CA SER A 17 -20.81 -10.50 10.53
C SER A 17 -20.76 -11.36 9.27
N LEU A 18 -20.98 -10.76 8.12
CA LEU A 18 -20.83 -11.39 6.81
C LEU A 18 -19.36 -11.81 6.64
N PRO A 19 -19.10 -13.03 6.12
CA PRO A 19 -17.75 -13.49 5.84
C PRO A 19 -17.13 -12.70 4.66
N ASP A 20 -15.84 -12.46 4.72
CA ASP A 20 -15.00 -11.94 3.63
C ASP A 20 -15.24 -12.79 2.36
N ALA A 21 -15.47 -12.14 1.24
CA ALA A 21 -15.62 -12.82 -0.06
C ALA A 21 -14.35 -13.64 -0.36
N PRO A 22 -14.49 -14.90 -0.80
CA PRO A 22 -13.34 -15.75 -1.08
C PRO A 22 -12.55 -15.22 -2.28
N GLN A 23 -11.26 -15.05 -2.08
CA GLN A 23 -10.30 -14.94 -3.19
C GLN A 23 -10.20 -16.31 -3.89
N PRO A 24 -10.02 -16.37 -5.23
CA PRO A 24 -9.87 -17.63 -5.93
C PRO A 24 -8.62 -18.35 -5.42
N GLN A 25 -8.82 -19.55 -4.85
CA GLN A 25 -7.74 -20.45 -4.48
C GLN A 25 -7.26 -21.21 -5.72
N PRO A 26 -5.94 -21.38 -5.89
CA PRO A 26 -5.44 -22.39 -6.83
C PRO A 26 -5.60 -23.77 -6.21
N THR A 27 -6.16 -24.70 -6.98
CA THR A 27 -6.26 -26.14 -6.69
C THR A 27 -4.88 -26.73 -6.56
N GLY A 28 -4.57 -27.28 -5.38
CA GLY A 28 -3.33 -27.98 -5.12
C GLY A 28 -3.31 -29.37 -5.76
N ALA A 29 -2.19 -29.73 -6.33
CA ALA A 29 -1.83 -31.11 -6.66
C ALA A 29 -0.81 -31.59 -5.63
N ASP A 30 -1.10 -32.73 -5.01
CA ASP A 30 -0.20 -33.49 -4.16
C ASP A 30 1.09 -33.87 -4.87
N SER A 31 2.21 -33.76 -4.17
CA SER A 31 3.42 -34.54 -4.50
C SER A 31 4.33 -34.74 -3.29
N PRO A 32 5.02 -35.87 -3.21
CA PRO A 32 5.47 -36.49 -2.00
C PRO A 32 6.82 -36.00 -1.48
N GLN A 33 6.98 -36.15 -0.17
CA GLN A 33 8.17 -35.85 0.61
C GLN A 33 9.31 -36.85 0.30
N PRO A 34 10.56 -36.45 0.16
CA PRO A 34 11.70 -37.32 0.33
C PRO A 34 12.41 -37.14 1.66
N ALA A 35 12.94 -38.27 2.09
CA ALA A 35 13.52 -38.62 3.35
C ALA A 35 14.74 -37.80 3.82
N SER A 36 14.89 -37.81 5.13
CA SER A 36 16.02 -37.38 5.95
C SER A 36 17.34 -38.09 5.67
N SER A 37 18.46 -37.35 5.74
CA SER A 37 19.79 -37.90 6.12
C SER A 37 20.76 -36.77 6.55
N PRO A 38 21.93 -37.08 7.18
CA PRO A 38 22.15 -36.74 8.58
C PRO A 38 23.17 -35.60 8.82
N SER A 39 23.17 -35.13 10.04
CA SER A 39 24.06 -34.14 10.65
C SER A 39 25.55 -34.49 10.66
N THR A 40 26.40 -33.47 10.40
CA THR A 40 27.79 -33.43 10.91
C THR A 40 28.08 -32.04 11.47
N PRO A 41 28.76 -31.92 12.61
CA PRO A 41 28.99 -30.68 13.33
C PRO A 41 30.29 -30.01 12.94
N GLY A 42 30.34 -28.69 13.02
CA GLY A 42 31.63 -28.03 12.91
C GLY A 42 31.63 -26.50 12.84
N ASN A 43 32.09 -25.93 13.93
CA ASN A 43 32.82 -24.67 14.10
C ASN A 43 32.00 -23.37 14.33
N SER A 44 31.96 -23.06 15.64
CA SER A 44 31.89 -21.70 16.20
C SER A 44 33.01 -20.82 15.65
N GLN A 45 32.68 -19.70 15.00
CA GLN A 45 33.54 -18.54 14.95
C GLN A 45 32.78 -17.30 15.43
N THR A 46 33.25 -16.82 16.57
CA THR A 46 32.90 -15.57 17.22
C THR A 46 33.18 -14.40 16.28
N LEU A 47 32.15 -13.73 15.79
CA LEU A 47 32.30 -12.47 15.09
C LEU A 47 32.14 -11.30 16.06
N THR A 48 33.25 -10.65 16.30
CA THR A 48 33.42 -9.43 17.08
C THR A 48 32.55 -8.30 16.55
N ARG A 49 31.76 -7.75 17.44
CA ARG A 49 30.88 -6.60 17.24
C ARG A 49 31.72 -5.36 17.05
N MET A 50 31.85 -4.84 15.82
CA MET A 50 32.42 -3.52 15.57
C MET A 50 31.37 -2.44 15.74
N ALA A 51 31.62 -1.53 16.66
CA ALA A 51 30.84 -0.31 16.86
C ALA A 51 30.90 0.56 15.58
N ARG A 52 29.71 1.00 15.11
CA ARG A 52 29.61 1.97 14.02
C ARG A 52 29.79 3.39 14.62
N ASP A 53 30.88 4.00 14.30
CA ASP A 53 31.09 5.42 14.52
C ASP A 53 30.13 6.25 13.64
N ALA A 54 29.37 7.09 14.30
CA ALA A 54 28.52 8.08 13.64
C ALA A 54 29.43 9.19 13.03
N ARG A 55 29.44 9.29 11.70
CA ARG A 55 30.06 10.43 10.99
C ARG A 55 29.09 11.60 10.99
N PRO A 56 29.53 12.82 11.36
CA PRO A 56 28.68 14.01 11.24
C PRO A 56 28.50 14.39 9.75
N PRO A 57 27.34 15.02 9.35
CA PRO A 57 27.10 15.41 7.97
C PRO A 57 28.03 16.55 7.53
N LEU A 58 28.53 16.42 6.31
CA LEU A 58 29.36 17.43 5.63
C LEU A 58 28.58 18.73 5.39
N ALA A 59 29.08 19.84 5.88
CA ALA A 59 28.46 21.18 5.88
C ALA A 59 28.39 21.87 4.50
N GLY A 60 28.42 21.15 3.40
CA GLY A 60 28.42 21.71 2.04
C GLY A 60 27.10 21.62 1.25
N GLN A 61 26.13 20.82 1.70
CA GLN A 61 24.88 20.60 0.93
C GLN A 61 23.66 21.38 1.42
N GLN A 62 23.78 22.16 2.49
CA GLN A 62 22.65 22.94 3.02
C GLN A 62 22.43 24.28 2.33
N GLN A 63 23.36 24.78 1.52
CA GLN A 63 23.19 26.06 0.84
C GLN A 63 22.50 26.00 -0.51
N ALA A 64 22.48 24.87 -1.19
CA ALA A 64 21.78 24.72 -2.46
C ALA A 64 20.27 24.48 -2.32
N ALA A 65 19.81 23.93 -1.19
CA ALA A 65 18.39 23.71 -0.93
C ALA A 65 17.63 24.96 -0.45
N ALA A 66 18.34 25.96 0.10
CA ALA A 66 17.73 27.20 0.61
C ALA A 66 17.46 28.25 -0.48
N ALA A 67 18.12 28.16 -1.64
CA ALA A 67 17.96 29.12 -2.73
C ALA A 67 16.71 28.81 -3.60
N ASN A 68 16.24 27.57 -3.67
CA ASN A 68 15.04 27.20 -4.42
C ASN A 68 13.74 27.27 -3.60
N ALA A 69 13.82 27.51 -2.29
CA ALA A 69 12.64 27.60 -1.43
C ALA A 69 11.97 28.99 -1.42
N LYS A 70 12.58 30.00 -2.07
CA LYS A 70 12.04 31.38 -2.08
C LYS A 70 11.18 31.72 -3.29
N GLY A 71 10.99 30.80 -4.24
CA GLY A 71 10.22 31.03 -5.47
C GLY A 71 8.84 30.40 -5.53
N ALA A 72 8.41 29.63 -4.52
CA ALA A 72 7.16 28.83 -4.57
C ALA A 72 6.16 29.17 -3.45
N ALA A 73 6.17 30.38 -2.91
CA ALA A 73 5.18 30.84 -1.94
C ALA A 73 4.09 31.71 -2.63
N THR A 74 3.55 31.24 -3.77
CA THR A 74 2.34 31.81 -4.34
C THR A 74 1.22 30.76 -4.21
N GLY A 75 0.37 30.95 -3.17
CA GLY A 75 -1.03 30.53 -3.16
C GLY A 75 -1.31 29.07 -3.57
N ALA A 76 -0.71 28.08 -2.88
CA ALA A 76 -1.24 26.72 -3.00
C ALA A 76 -2.66 26.74 -2.40
N SER A 77 -3.69 26.79 -3.26
CA SER A 77 -5.08 26.72 -2.84
C SER A 77 -5.27 25.46 -2.03
N GLN A 78 -5.81 25.60 -0.82
CA GLN A 78 -6.22 24.50 0.03
C GLN A 78 -7.21 23.61 -0.74
N LEU A 79 -7.18 22.30 -0.52
CA LEU A 79 -8.21 21.43 -1.06
C LEU A 79 -9.57 21.92 -0.59
N ASN A 80 -10.47 22.25 -1.52
CA ASN A 80 -11.86 22.48 -1.22
C ASN A 80 -12.60 21.14 -1.35
N ILE A 81 -13.21 20.67 -0.26
CA ILE A 81 -13.96 19.42 -0.21
C ILE A 81 -15.42 19.76 0.01
N ASP A 82 -16.29 19.35 -0.89
CA ASP A 82 -17.72 19.60 -0.81
C ASP A 82 -18.42 18.74 0.28
N ASP A 83 -19.71 18.99 0.47
CA ASP A 83 -20.53 18.29 1.46
C ASP A 83 -20.65 16.78 1.17
N LYS A 84 -20.39 16.35 -0.06
CA LYS A 84 -20.36 14.93 -0.46
C LYS A 84 -18.99 14.28 -0.24
N GLY A 85 -17.97 15.05 0.16
CA GLY A 85 -16.60 14.57 0.31
C GLY A 85 -15.84 14.48 -1.02
N HIS A 86 -16.24 15.28 -2.03
CA HIS A 86 -15.57 15.36 -3.31
C HIS A 86 -14.63 16.56 -3.34
N VAL A 87 -13.43 16.36 -3.83
CA VAL A 87 -12.41 17.41 -3.99
C VAL A 87 -12.79 18.32 -5.15
N GLN A 88 -12.88 19.61 -4.88
CA GLN A 88 -13.15 20.67 -5.84
C GLN A 88 -11.82 21.36 -6.20
N HIS A 89 -11.04 20.74 -7.10
CA HIS A 89 -9.76 21.27 -7.56
C HIS A 89 -9.50 20.83 -9.01
N GLU A 90 -8.93 21.71 -9.84
CA GLU A 90 -8.69 21.45 -11.27
C GLU A 90 -7.83 20.23 -11.58
N ARG A 91 -6.91 19.85 -10.65
CA ARG A 91 -6.06 18.66 -10.78
C ARG A 91 -6.75 17.35 -10.42
N VAL A 92 -7.98 17.37 -9.86
CA VAL A 92 -8.71 16.19 -9.43
C VAL A 92 -9.99 16.05 -10.22
N LEU A 93 -10.08 15.02 -11.02
CA LEU A 93 -11.21 14.82 -11.93
C LEU A 93 -12.23 13.85 -11.31
N LEU A 94 -13.51 14.19 -11.50
CA LEU A 94 -14.66 13.33 -11.15
C LEU A 94 -15.23 12.61 -12.39
N LYS A 95 -14.66 12.88 -13.56
CA LYS A 95 -15.02 12.25 -14.84
C LYS A 95 -13.77 11.97 -15.67
N THR A 96 -13.82 10.87 -16.41
CA THR A 96 -12.80 10.59 -17.43
C THR A 96 -12.99 11.50 -18.64
N ALA A 97 -11.99 11.58 -19.53
CA ALA A 97 -12.08 12.32 -20.79
C ALA A 97 -13.27 11.87 -21.66
N ALA A 98 -13.70 10.61 -21.57
CA ALA A 98 -14.88 10.08 -22.25
C ALA A 98 -16.21 10.39 -21.51
N GLY A 99 -16.18 11.23 -20.47
CA GLY A 99 -17.38 11.65 -19.72
C GLY A 99 -17.91 10.64 -18.70
N ARG A 100 -17.20 9.51 -18.45
CA ARG A 100 -17.60 8.51 -17.45
C ARG A 100 -17.35 9.06 -16.05
N GLU A 101 -18.35 8.99 -15.17
CA GLU A 101 -18.20 9.26 -13.74
C GLU A 101 -17.16 8.32 -13.10
N THR A 102 -16.28 8.88 -12.26
CA THR A 102 -15.22 8.10 -11.60
C THR A 102 -15.58 7.70 -10.18
N ILE A 103 -16.44 8.45 -9.50
CA ILE A 103 -16.97 8.06 -8.20
C ILE A 103 -17.76 6.75 -8.35
N SER A 104 -17.36 5.73 -7.59
CA SER A 104 -17.95 4.42 -7.60
C SER A 104 -18.59 4.08 -6.24
N PRO A 105 -19.92 4.22 -6.11
CA PRO A 105 -20.62 3.85 -4.87
C PRO A 105 -20.45 2.38 -4.48
N LYS A 106 -20.01 1.53 -5.41
CA LYS A 106 -19.81 0.09 -5.16
C LYS A 106 -18.59 -0.21 -4.29
N ILE A 107 -17.60 0.68 -4.25
CA ILE A 107 -16.45 0.53 -3.37
C ILE A 107 -16.63 1.28 -2.05
N GLU A 108 -17.59 2.20 -1.95
CA GLU A 108 -17.89 2.92 -0.72
C GLU A 108 -18.56 2.03 0.33
N ARG A 109 -18.20 2.26 1.59
CA ARG A 109 -18.73 1.54 2.75
C ARG A 109 -19.35 2.53 3.74
N MET A 110 -19.27 2.22 5.04
CA MET A 110 -19.73 3.09 6.13
C MET A 110 -18.99 4.43 6.11
N GLU A 111 -19.46 5.36 6.93
CA GLU A 111 -18.80 6.65 7.13
C GLU A 111 -17.37 6.51 7.67
N MET A 112 -16.51 7.41 7.24
CA MET A 112 -15.13 7.58 7.72
C MET A 112 -15.02 8.90 8.48
N PRO A 113 -15.25 8.90 9.80
CA PRO A 113 -15.33 10.14 10.58
C PRO A 113 -13.96 10.79 10.81
N LYS A 114 -12.88 10.04 10.65
CA LYS A 114 -11.51 10.52 10.85
C LYS A 114 -10.55 9.86 9.88
N VAL A 115 -9.60 10.63 9.38
CA VAL A 115 -8.48 10.15 8.55
C VAL A 115 -7.20 10.28 9.37
N ASN A 116 -6.48 9.16 9.54
CA ASN A 116 -5.25 9.11 10.32
C ASN A 116 -4.02 8.77 9.45
N GLY A 117 -4.20 8.39 8.19
CA GLY A 117 -3.08 8.08 7.31
C GLY A 117 -3.45 7.94 5.86
N LEU A 118 -2.42 7.82 5.02
CA LEU A 118 -2.53 7.58 3.58
C LEU A 118 -1.83 6.27 3.22
N ILE A 119 -2.45 5.48 2.35
CA ILE A 119 -1.87 4.21 1.87
C ILE A 119 -1.76 4.26 0.36
N ILE A 120 -0.54 4.01 -0.13
CA ILE A 120 -0.19 4.07 -1.54
C ILE A 120 -0.17 2.64 -2.10
N HIS A 121 -0.88 2.44 -3.22
CA HIS A 121 -1.07 1.17 -3.89
C HIS A 121 -0.66 1.24 -5.36
N GLN A 122 -0.53 0.08 -6.00
CA GLN A 122 -0.60 -0.07 -7.46
C GLN A 122 -1.71 -1.04 -7.85
N THR A 123 -2.43 -0.69 -8.91
CA THR A 123 -3.72 -1.31 -9.27
C THR A 123 -3.65 -2.75 -9.75
N ASN A 124 -2.48 -3.22 -10.20
CA ASN A 124 -2.37 -4.43 -11.05
C ASN A 124 -3.38 -4.39 -12.23
N SER A 125 -3.51 -3.23 -12.85
CA SER A 125 -4.42 -2.97 -13.96
C SER A 125 -3.72 -2.12 -15.04
N PRO A 126 -4.01 -2.35 -16.34
CA PRO A 126 -3.31 -1.65 -17.43
C PRO A 126 -3.78 -0.20 -17.60
N SER A 127 -4.96 0.18 -17.08
CA SER A 127 -5.55 1.49 -17.32
C SER A 127 -6.59 1.88 -16.26
N VAL A 128 -6.89 3.17 -16.21
CA VAL A 128 -8.01 3.74 -15.43
C VAL A 128 -9.32 3.06 -15.79
N SER A 129 -9.62 2.89 -17.07
CA SER A 129 -10.89 2.28 -17.51
C SER A 129 -11.04 0.86 -16.99
N SER A 130 -9.99 0.04 -17.02
CA SER A 130 -9.98 -1.32 -16.47
C SER A 130 -10.22 -1.31 -14.96
N THR A 131 -9.54 -0.42 -14.22
CA THR A 131 -9.73 -0.27 -12.76
C THR A 131 -11.15 0.17 -12.42
N LEU A 132 -11.69 1.17 -13.13
CA LEU A 132 -13.07 1.63 -12.92
C LEU A 132 -14.11 0.56 -13.27
N ASN A 133 -13.83 -0.35 -14.21
CA ASN A 133 -14.69 -1.51 -14.48
C ASN A 133 -14.70 -2.47 -13.28
N SER A 134 -13.55 -2.74 -12.67
CA SER A 134 -13.48 -3.54 -11.45
C SER A 134 -14.24 -2.89 -10.29
N TYR A 135 -14.12 -1.58 -10.12
CA TYR A 135 -14.80 -0.83 -9.06
C TYR A 135 -16.33 -0.80 -9.23
N ALA A 136 -16.83 -0.99 -10.43
CA ALA A 136 -18.26 -1.05 -10.71
C ALA A 136 -18.92 -2.39 -10.33
N LEU A 137 -18.15 -3.43 -9.99
CA LEU A 137 -18.66 -4.74 -9.61
C LEU A 137 -19.28 -4.72 -8.21
N LYS A 138 -20.27 -5.60 -7.99
CA LYS A 138 -20.87 -5.79 -6.66
C LYS A 138 -19.81 -6.31 -5.68
N GLY A 139 -19.65 -5.63 -4.54
CA GLY A 139 -18.69 -6.02 -3.51
C GLY A 139 -17.23 -5.66 -3.83
N ALA A 140 -17.01 -4.87 -4.88
CA ALA A 140 -15.66 -4.44 -5.26
C ALA A 140 -14.92 -3.77 -4.10
N ASN A 141 -13.63 -4.00 -4.04
CA ASN A 141 -12.69 -3.24 -3.22
C ASN A 141 -12.06 -2.13 -4.08
N GLY A 142 -11.55 -1.07 -3.46
CA GLY A 142 -10.92 0.03 -4.19
C GLY A 142 -10.44 1.13 -3.27
N ALA A 143 -9.75 2.11 -3.83
CA ALA A 143 -9.20 3.25 -3.12
C ALA A 143 -10.00 4.54 -3.39
N HIS A 144 -9.63 5.62 -2.73
CA HIS A 144 -10.31 6.93 -2.86
C HIS A 144 -9.83 7.71 -4.07
N PHE A 145 -8.58 7.50 -4.48
CA PHE A 145 -7.98 8.14 -5.65
C PHE A 145 -7.32 7.11 -6.55
N LEU A 146 -7.27 7.44 -7.83
CA LEU A 146 -6.59 6.71 -8.88
C LEU A 146 -5.74 7.69 -9.68
N ILE A 147 -4.44 7.44 -9.83
CA ILE A 147 -3.52 8.26 -10.61
C ILE A 147 -3.10 7.47 -11.86
N ASP A 148 -3.44 7.99 -13.04
CA ASP A 148 -3.08 7.39 -14.32
C ASP A 148 -1.57 7.54 -14.60
N LYS A 149 -1.07 6.80 -15.58
CA LYS A 149 0.35 6.81 -15.98
C LYS A 149 0.83 8.18 -16.48
N ASP A 150 -0.06 9.01 -16.99
CA ASP A 150 0.22 10.40 -17.40
C ASP A 150 0.15 11.41 -16.25
N GLY A 151 -0.14 10.96 -15.02
CA GLY A 151 -0.28 11.78 -13.84
C GLY A 151 -1.68 12.34 -13.60
N THR A 152 -2.66 12.06 -14.45
CA THR A 152 -4.05 12.50 -14.22
C THR A 152 -4.61 11.87 -12.95
N ILE A 153 -5.16 12.70 -12.06
CA ILE A 153 -5.74 12.28 -10.79
C ILE A 153 -7.26 12.16 -10.92
N TYR A 154 -7.80 11.01 -10.58
CA TYR A 154 -9.25 10.78 -10.47
C TYR A 154 -9.62 10.50 -9.03
N GLN A 155 -10.69 11.12 -8.54
CA GLN A 155 -11.32 10.69 -7.29
C GLN A 155 -12.32 9.59 -7.60
N THR A 156 -12.30 8.52 -6.81
CA THR A 156 -13.09 7.29 -7.04
C THR A 156 -14.04 6.95 -5.92
N ALA A 157 -13.87 7.59 -4.75
CA ALA A 157 -14.80 7.49 -3.62
C ALA A 157 -14.82 8.80 -2.82
N SER A 158 -15.93 9.02 -2.11
CA SER A 158 -16.05 10.13 -1.16
C SER A 158 -15.03 10.01 -0.03
N LEU A 159 -14.38 11.12 0.33
CA LEU A 159 -13.47 11.20 1.47
C LEU A 159 -14.19 11.05 2.83
N LYS A 160 -15.53 11.09 2.84
CA LYS A 160 -16.36 10.81 4.02
C LYS A 160 -16.75 9.35 4.16
N ARG A 161 -16.35 8.49 3.23
CA ARG A 161 -16.71 7.06 3.16
C ARG A 161 -15.47 6.20 3.25
N LYS A 162 -15.57 5.10 4.00
CA LYS A 162 -14.54 4.05 3.99
C LYS A 162 -14.53 3.33 2.67
N THR A 163 -13.35 2.89 2.26
CA THR A 163 -13.18 1.90 1.18
C THR A 163 -12.36 0.72 1.69
N ASN A 164 -12.53 -0.45 1.09
CA ASN A 164 -11.71 -1.61 1.44
C ASN A 164 -10.48 -1.62 0.53
N HIS A 165 -9.32 -1.20 1.05
CA HIS A 165 -8.08 -1.15 0.29
C HIS A 165 -6.86 -1.69 1.06
N VAL A 166 -6.91 -1.76 2.39
CA VAL A 166 -5.75 -2.16 3.21
C VAL A 166 -5.65 -3.68 3.38
N GLY A 167 -6.77 -4.36 3.63
CA GLY A 167 -6.76 -5.78 3.97
C GLY A 167 -6.35 -6.03 5.44
N ARG A 168 -5.69 -7.19 5.69
CA ARG A 168 -5.25 -7.58 7.03
C ARG A 168 -4.01 -6.79 7.45
N LEU A 169 -4.10 -6.11 8.60
CA LEU A 169 -2.99 -5.33 9.14
C LEU A 169 -1.82 -6.23 9.57
N ARG A 170 -0.60 -5.77 9.29
CA ARG A 170 0.63 -6.26 9.91
C ARG A 170 0.85 -5.59 11.25
N SER A 171 1.62 -6.22 12.11
CA SER A 171 2.05 -5.61 13.36
C SER A 171 2.95 -4.41 13.10
N ARG A 172 2.50 -3.21 13.53
CA ARG A 172 3.28 -1.98 13.39
C ARG A 172 4.59 -2.08 14.15
N CYS A 173 4.53 -2.48 15.42
CA CYS A 173 5.73 -2.59 16.23
C CYS A 173 6.75 -3.60 15.67
N ALA A 174 6.28 -4.65 14.96
CA ALA A 174 7.20 -5.60 14.31
C ALA A 174 7.90 -4.99 13.09
N GLN A 175 7.21 -4.12 12.33
CA GLN A 175 7.81 -3.42 11.19
C GLN A 175 8.77 -2.31 11.64
N GLU A 176 8.54 -1.71 12.80
CA GLU A 176 9.33 -0.63 13.39
C GLU A 176 10.35 -1.15 14.43
N GLU A 177 10.47 -2.47 14.60
CA GLU A 177 11.38 -3.13 15.57
C GLU A 177 11.20 -2.64 17.02
N SER A 178 9.98 -2.24 17.37
CA SER A 178 9.63 -1.61 18.66
C SER A 178 8.74 -2.48 19.56
N CYS A 179 8.47 -3.74 19.18
CA CYS A 179 7.60 -4.63 19.93
C CYS A 179 8.11 -4.94 21.34
N SER A 180 7.18 -5.01 22.30
CA SER A 180 7.43 -5.64 23.60
C SER A 180 7.77 -7.12 23.44
N PRO A 181 8.48 -7.74 24.42
CA PRO A 181 8.78 -9.18 24.37
C PRO A 181 7.53 -10.07 24.26
N GLN A 182 6.41 -9.62 24.80
CA GLN A 182 5.13 -10.34 24.71
C GLN A 182 4.56 -10.29 23.28
N GLU A 183 4.56 -9.12 22.66
CA GLU A 183 4.11 -8.94 21.26
C GLU A 183 4.99 -9.69 20.28
N MET A 184 6.32 -9.69 20.49
CA MET A 184 7.23 -10.49 19.68
C MET A 184 6.89 -11.98 19.69
N LYS A 185 6.58 -12.56 20.87
CA LYS A 185 6.15 -13.96 21.00
C LYS A 185 4.83 -14.25 20.26
N LEU A 186 3.89 -13.28 20.28
CA LEU A 186 2.62 -13.43 19.56
C LEU A 186 2.82 -13.37 18.05
N ASN A 187 3.70 -12.51 17.57
CA ASN A 187 3.98 -12.33 16.13
C ASN A 187 4.75 -13.52 15.52
N GLN A 188 5.50 -14.30 16.34
CA GLN A 188 6.17 -15.52 15.89
C GLN A 188 5.22 -16.69 15.53
N LYS A 189 3.94 -16.59 15.88
CA LYS A 189 2.97 -17.70 15.69
C LYS A 189 2.45 -17.88 14.26
N HIS A 190 2.92 -17.09 13.29
CA HIS A 190 2.43 -17.12 11.90
C HIS A 190 0.90 -17.15 11.77
N ASP A 191 0.21 -16.32 12.55
CA ASP A 191 -1.24 -16.16 12.56
C ASP A 191 -1.63 -14.77 12.02
N PRO A 192 -1.72 -14.60 10.67
CA PRO A 192 -2.04 -13.30 10.06
C PRO A 192 -3.40 -12.74 10.44
N GLU A 193 -4.37 -13.61 10.71
CA GLU A 193 -5.72 -13.19 11.08
C GLU A 193 -5.75 -12.70 12.53
N GLY A 194 -5.19 -13.47 13.46
CA GLY A 194 -5.07 -13.07 14.85
C GLY A 194 -4.17 -11.84 15.02
N GLU A 195 -3.09 -11.70 14.23
CA GLU A 195 -2.27 -10.49 14.21
C GLU A 195 -3.11 -9.28 13.80
N SER A 196 -3.82 -9.34 12.66
CA SER A 196 -4.66 -8.26 12.19
C SER A 196 -5.77 -7.89 13.18
N LEU A 197 -6.38 -8.89 13.83
CA LEU A 197 -7.40 -8.66 14.86
C LEU A 197 -6.81 -7.97 16.10
N ARG A 198 -5.59 -8.32 16.52
CA ARG A 198 -4.89 -7.63 17.62
C ARG A 198 -4.55 -6.20 17.24
N GLU A 199 -3.96 -5.99 16.05
CA GLU A 199 -3.61 -4.66 15.57
C GLU A 199 -4.83 -3.74 15.46
N SER A 200 -5.95 -4.23 14.93
CA SER A 200 -7.17 -3.43 14.77
C SER A 200 -7.76 -2.89 16.10
N LYS A 201 -7.39 -3.51 17.23
CA LYS A 201 -7.84 -3.09 18.57
C LYS A 201 -6.91 -2.09 19.25
N LYS A 202 -5.72 -1.87 18.70
CA LYS A 202 -4.77 -0.89 19.26
C LYS A 202 -5.22 0.54 18.99
N PRO A 203 -4.82 1.48 19.84
CA PRO A 203 -5.00 2.91 19.58
C PRO A 203 -4.36 3.34 18.25
N VAL A 204 -4.86 4.41 17.68
CA VAL A 204 -4.22 5.10 16.55
C VAL A 204 -2.83 5.57 17.00
N GLY A 205 -1.83 5.33 16.15
CA GLY A 205 -0.42 5.58 16.47
C GLY A 205 0.33 4.31 16.89
N ASP A 206 -0.32 3.36 17.58
CA ASP A 206 0.25 2.07 17.97
C ASP A 206 0.01 0.99 16.90
N ARG A 207 -0.81 1.27 15.92
CA ARG A 207 -1.12 0.44 14.76
C ARG A 207 -1.01 1.23 13.46
N PHE A 208 -0.88 0.53 12.35
CA PHE A 208 -1.02 1.15 11.03
C PHE A 208 -2.47 1.65 10.79
N PRO A 209 -2.64 2.69 9.95
CA PRO A 209 -3.95 3.09 9.47
C PRO A 209 -4.65 1.92 8.73
N SER A 210 -5.95 1.80 8.93
CA SER A 210 -6.80 0.72 8.40
C SER A 210 -7.81 1.25 7.39
N ASN A 211 -8.62 0.39 6.81
CA ASN A 211 -9.78 0.78 5.99
C ASN A 211 -10.70 1.80 6.69
N SER A 212 -10.69 1.86 8.00
CA SER A 212 -11.60 2.70 8.78
C SER A 212 -11.13 4.13 8.95
N ASP A 213 -9.85 4.39 8.70
CA ASP A 213 -9.21 5.65 9.04
C ASP A 213 -8.05 6.01 8.10
N SER A 214 -8.05 5.49 6.88
CA SER A 214 -7.08 5.86 5.85
C SER A 214 -7.70 6.18 4.50
N ILE A 215 -7.06 7.08 3.77
CA ILE A 215 -7.32 7.33 2.36
C ILE A 215 -6.36 6.47 1.54
N GLY A 216 -6.90 5.65 0.64
CA GLY A 216 -6.12 4.89 -0.33
C GLY A 216 -5.89 5.68 -1.61
N ILE A 217 -4.69 5.59 -2.18
CA ILE A 217 -4.30 6.16 -3.46
C ILE A 217 -3.71 5.05 -4.33
N GLU A 218 -4.35 4.74 -5.44
CA GLU A 218 -3.92 3.74 -6.41
C GLU A 218 -3.14 4.38 -7.57
N LEU A 219 -2.00 3.84 -7.91
CA LEU A 219 -1.23 4.19 -9.10
C LEU A 219 -1.51 3.14 -10.18
N VAL A 220 -1.95 3.54 -11.37
CA VAL A 220 -2.18 2.61 -12.47
C VAL A 220 -0.86 1.95 -12.86
N GLY A 221 -0.81 0.62 -12.80
CA GLY A 221 0.37 -0.16 -13.13
C GLY A 221 0.12 -1.64 -12.99
N MET A 222 0.65 -2.43 -13.93
CA MET A 222 0.54 -3.87 -13.97
C MET A 222 1.61 -4.54 -13.13
N ALA A 223 1.31 -5.75 -12.67
CA ALA A 223 2.27 -6.65 -12.06
C ALA A 223 2.52 -7.86 -12.97
N TYR A 224 3.76 -8.32 -13.03
CA TYR A 224 4.19 -9.41 -13.89
C TYR A 224 5.10 -10.38 -13.15
N LYS A 225 5.06 -11.66 -13.53
CA LYS A 225 5.99 -12.65 -13.02
C LYS A 225 7.34 -12.50 -13.70
N ALA A 226 8.41 -12.29 -12.94
CA ALA A 226 9.76 -12.18 -13.45
C ALA A 226 10.29 -13.57 -13.89
N LYS A 227 10.92 -13.61 -15.09
CA LYS A 227 11.63 -14.78 -15.62
C LYS A 227 13.15 -14.61 -15.47
N SER A 228 13.67 -13.48 -15.92
CA SER A 228 15.09 -13.12 -15.86
C SER A 228 15.23 -11.62 -15.69
N HIS A 229 16.43 -11.16 -15.34
CA HIS A 229 16.73 -9.74 -15.30
C HIS A 229 18.19 -9.48 -15.65
N GLN A 230 18.43 -8.27 -16.10
CA GLN A 230 19.74 -7.64 -16.24
C GLN A 230 19.75 -6.41 -15.33
N GLU A 231 20.89 -6.13 -14.74
CA GLU A 231 21.09 -4.97 -13.87
C GLU A 231 22.34 -4.21 -14.33
N THR A 232 22.26 -2.88 -14.30
CA THR A 232 23.40 -2.00 -14.57
C THR A 232 23.45 -0.90 -13.50
N SER A 233 24.66 -0.53 -13.09
CA SER A 233 24.89 0.62 -12.23
C SER A 233 25.26 1.84 -13.06
N ASN A 234 24.74 3.01 -12.69
CA ASN A 234 25.07 4.29 -13.29
C ASN A 234 26.22 4.97 -12.54
N LEU A 235 26.86 5.95 -13.17
CA LEU A 235 27.97 6.70 -12.57
C LEU A 235 27.57 7.51 -11.33
N ASP A 236 26.29 7.88 -11.22
CA ASP A 236 25.72 8.59 -10.07
C ASP A 236 25.35 7.69 -8.88
N GLY A 237 25.64 6.39 -8.98
CA GLY A 237 25.33 5.40 -7.96
C GLY A 237 23.89 4.88 -7.99
N SER A 238 23.08 5.29 -8.97
CA SER A 238 21.76 4.70 -9.22
C SER A 238 21.87 3.40 -10.03
N PHE A 239 20.76 2.65 -10.10
CA PHE A 239 20.67 1.35 -10.75
C PHE A 239 19.53 1.30 -11.76
N ASN A 240 19.77 0.55 -12.85
CA ASN A 240 18.72 0.24 -13.81
C ASN A 240 18.50 -1.28 -13.83
N PHE A 241 17.25 -1.70 -14.04
CA PHE A 241 16.87 -3.09 -14.24
C PHE A 241 16.10 -3.24 -15.53
N LEU A 242 16.42 -4.31 -16.26
CA LEU A 242 15.62 -4.80 -17.39
C LEU A 242 15.13 -6.19 -17.03
N ILE A 243 13.85 -6.33 -16.71
CA ILE A 243 13.25 -7.60 -16.29
C ILE A 243 12.48 -8.18 -17.47
N THR A 244 12.83 -9.41 -17.88
CA THR A 244 12.02 -10.20 -18.81
C THR A 244 10.99 -10.99 -18.00
N THR A 245 9.73 -10.87 -18.35
CA THR A 245 8.61 -11.53 -17.69
C THR A 245 8.33 -12.90 -18.30
N THR A 246 7.55 -13.74 -17.63
CA THR A 246 7.19 -15.07 -18.12
C THR A 246 6.31 -15.05 -19.37
N ASP A 247 5.56 -13.98 -19.60
CA ASP A 247 4.75 -13.72 -20.80
C ASP A 247 5.53 -12.99 -21.91
N GLY A 248 6.86 -12.82 -21.73
CA GLY A 248 7.74 -12.25 -22.76
C GLY A 248 7.81 -10.73 -22.79
N LYS A 249 7.16 -10.01 -21.90
CA LYS A 249 7.30 -8.54 -21.78
C LYS A 249 8.65 -8.17 -21.19
N MET A 250 9.08 -6.94 -21.44
CA MET A 250 10.23 -6.32 -20.81
C MET A 250 9.79 -5.15 -19.94
N LEU A 251 10.09 -5.25 -18.64
CA LEU A 251 9.89 -4.17 -17.69
C LEU A 251 11.22 -3.43 -17.52
N LYS A 252 11.18 -2.13 -17.69
CA LYS A 252 12.33 -1.25 -17.54
C LYS A 252 12.20 -0.44 -16.28
N TYR A 253 13.24 -0.46 -15.45
CA TYR A 253 13.36 0.37 -14.27
C TYR A 253 14.62 1.21 -14.40
N GLU A 254 14.50 2.51 -14.17
CA GLU A 254 15.60 3.45 -14.37
C GLU A 254 15.82 4.29 -13.12
N ASN A 255 17.09 4.59 -12.87
CA ASN A 255 17.54 5.53 -11.84
C ASN A 255 17.02 5.17 -10.42
N LEU A 256 17.01 3.87 -10.08
CA LEU A 256 16.66 3.41 -8.76
C LEU A 256 17.77 3.74 -7.78
N SER A 257 17.43 4.28 -6.62
CA SER A 257 18.40 4.44 -5.52
C SER A 257 18.93 3.09 -5.04
N ALA A 258 20.07 3.07 -4.37
CA ALA A 258 20.69 1.85 -3.85
C ALA A 258 19.70 1.04 -2.97
N ASP A 259 18.96 1.71 -2.09
CA ASP A 259 17.98 1.05 -1.20
C ASP A 259 16.84 0.41 -1.97
N VAL A 260 16.30 1.11 -2.99
CA VAL A 260 15.24 0.57 -3.86
C VAL A 260 15.78 -0.59 -4.70
N ALA A 261 17.03 -0.51 -5.19
CA ALA A 261 17.67 -1.57 -5.95
C ALA A 261 17.88 -2.85 -5.13
N ILE A 262 18.29 -2.73 -3.85
CA ILE A 262 18.40 -3.87 -2.93
C ILE A 262 17.04 -4.58 -2.79
N ARG A 263 16.00 -3.82 -2.52
CA ARG A 263 14.64 -4.36 -2.41
C ARG A 263 14.16 -4.97 -3.72
N MET A 264 14.44 -4.35 -4.87
CA MET A 264 14.06 -4.86 -6.19
C MET A 264 14.70 -6.23 -6.47
N ARG A 265 15.96 -6.46 -6.10
CA ARG A 265 16.62 -7.77 -6.26
C ARG A 265 15.88 -8.86 -5.48
N GLU A 266 15.47 -8.56 -4.25
CA GLU A 266 14.69 -9.49 -3.43
C GLU A 266 13.31 -9.76 -4.05
N GLU A 267 12.62 -8.74 -4.52
CA GLU A 267 11.32 -8.88 -5.17
C GLU A 267 11.39 -9.72 -6.46
N ILE A 268 12.42 -9.52 -7.27
CA ILE A 268 12.67 -10.34 -8.46
C ILE A 268 12.92 -11.79 -8.08
N LYS A 269 13.73 -12.04 -7.04
CA LYS A 269 14.00 -13.40 -6.53
C LYS A 269 12.72 -14.07 -6.03
N GLU A 270 11.92 -13.37 -5.24
CA GLU A 270 10.64 -13.86 -4.75
C GLU A 270 9.68 -14.16 -5.90
N SER A 271 9.59 -13.26 -6.88
CA SER A 271 8.74 -13.45 -8.06
C SER A 271 9.12 -14.69 -8.88
N LYS A 272 10.41 -15.03 -8.98
CA LYS A 272 10.87 -16.25 -9.66
C LYS A 272 10.52 -17.53 -8.89
N ASN A 273 10.56 -17.47 -7.57
CA ASN A 273 10.47 -18.63 -6.70
C ASN A 273 9.06 -18.94 -6.22
N LYS A 274 8.14 -17.98 -6.23
CA LYS A 274 6.77 -18.11 -5.73
C LYS A 274 5.76 -17.83 -6.84
N ASP A 275 4.88 -18.79 -7.12
CA ASP A 275 3.91 -18.69 -8.23
C ASP A 275 2.96 -17.49 -8.12
N ASN A 276 2.60 -17.09 -6.93
CA ASN A 276 1.68 -15.99 -6.67
C ASN A 276 2.37 -14.63 -6.43
N TYR A 277 3.66 -14.53 -6.78
CA TYR A 277 4.43 -13.32 -6.53
C TYR A 277 4.83 -12.65 -7.85
N SER A 278 4.60 -11.35 -7.95
CA SER A 278 4.84 -10.56 -9.17
C SER A 278 5.62 -9.30 -8.83
N VAL A 279 6.29 -8.73 -9.82
CA VAL A 279 6.91 -7.41 -9.75
C VAL A 279 6.03 -6.40 -10.47
N PHE A 280 5.80 -5.24 -9.87
CA PHE A 280 5.01 -4.16 -10.44
C PHE A 280 5.85 -3.29 -11.36
N GLU A 281 5.24 -2.72 -12.40
CA GLU A 281 5.85 -1.70 -13.26
C GLU A 281 6.41 -0.54 -12.44
N GLN A 282 7.47 0.11 -12.92
CA GLN A 282 7.97 1.34 -12.32
C GLN A 282 6.88 2.43 -12.37
N VAL A 283 6.68 3.12 -11.27
CA VAL A 283 5.82 4.31 -11.20
C VAL A 283 6.43 5.41 -12.08
N THR A 284 5.64 6.03 -12.94
CA THR A 284 6.12 7.07 -13.85
C THR A 284 6.49 8.37 -13.12
N LEU A 285 7.29 9.22 -13.76
CA LEU A 285 7.64 10.52 -13.21
C LEU A 285 6.38 11.39 -13.00
N GLN A 286 5.45 11.35 -13.94
CA GLN A 286 4.18 12.09 -13.88
C GLN A 286 3.29 11.59 -12.73
N GLN A 287 3.22 10.26 -12.52
CA GLN A 287 2.53 9.70 -11.35
C GLN A 287 3.17 10.17 -10.05
N ASN A 288 4.50 10.15 -9.96
CA ASN A 288 5.22 10.57 -8.76
C ASN A 288 5.03 12.07 -8.47
N GLU A 289 4.99 12.93 -9.50
CA GLU A 289 4.70 14.35 -9.34
C GLU A 289 3.28 14.57 -8.80
N SER A 290 2.29 13.91 -9.39
CA SER A 290 0.89 13.99 -8.97
C SER A 290 0.67 13.39 -7.58
N LEU A 291 1.36 12.30 -7.27
CA LEU A 291 1.33 11.66 -5.95
C LEU A 291 1.89 12.59 -4.87
N ARG A 292 3.05 13.23 -5.10
CA ARG A 292 3.62 14.21 -4.15
C ARG A 292 2.65 15.36 -3.90
N TRP A 293 2.09 15.93 -4.97
CA TRP A 293 1.11 17.00 -4.82
C TRP A 293 -0.11 16.54 -4.02
N LEU A 294 -0.74 15.43 -4.39
CA LEU A 294 -1.97 14.93 -3.74
C LEU A 294 -1.72 14.58 -2.26
N THR A 295 -0.63 13.88 -1.95
CA THR A 295 -0.28 13.52 -0.57
C THR A 295 -0.03 14.76 0.29
N GLN A 296 0.67 15.78 -0.23
CA GLN A 296 0.86 17.04 0.49
C GLN A 296 -0.46 17.75 0.80
N GLN A 297 -1.38 17.79 -0.17
CA GLN A 297 -2.69 18.43 0.04
C GLN A 297 -3.52 17.68 1.08
N LEU A 298 -3.63 16.34 0.95
CA LEU A 298 -4.38 15.51 1.91
C LEU A 298 -3.77 15.56 3.32
N ARG A 299 -2.45 15.55 3.43
CA ARG A 299 -1.77 15.69 4.72
C ARG A 299 -2.08 17.01 5.40
N ARG A 300 -2.11 18.12 4.66
CA ARG A 300 -2.50 19.44 5.21
C ARG A 300 -3.95 19.46 5.64
N GLU A 301 -4.84 18.98 4.79
CA GLU A 301 -6.29 18.97 5.04
C GLU A 301 -6.65 18.18 6.32
N TYR A 302 -6.07 16.99 6.49
CA TYR A 302 -6.38 16.09 7.60
C TYR A 302 -5.35 16.11 8.73
N SER A 303 -4.37 17.03 8.68
CA SER A 303 -3.27 17.12 9.68
C SER A 303 -2.52 15.79 9.85
N ILE A 304 -2.27 15.07 8.75
CA ILE A 304 -1.57 13.78 8.75
C ILE A 304 -0.07 14.02 8.76
N PRO A 305 0.68 13.50 9.74
CA PRO A 305 2.14 13.58 9.72
C PRO A 305 2.71 12.73 8.58
N GLU A 306 3.92 13.07 8.14
CA GLU A 306 4.56 12.33 7.03
C GLU A 306 4.84 10.87 7.37
N SER A 307 5.07 10.56 8.64
CA SER A 307 5.23 9.22 9.17
C SER A 307 3.99 8.32 9.03
N GLU A 308 2.82 8.90 8.76
CA GLU A 308 1.57 8.15 8.57
C GLU A 308 1.19 8.01 7.07
N VAL A 309 2.17 8.11 6.17
CA VAL A 309 2.04 7.79 4.75
C VAL A 309 2.86 6.55 4.43
N PHE A 310 2.21 5.49 3.97
CA PHE A 310 2.82 4.17 3.80
C PHE A 310 2.56 3.59 2.41
N ALA A 311 3.52 2.81 1.91
CA ALA A 311 3.24 1.85 0.84
C ALA A 311 2.43 0.68 1.41
N HIS A 312 1.50 0.15 0.63
CA HIS A 312 0.62 -0.96 1.04
C HIS A 312 1.35 -2.18 1.61
N PRO A 313 2.48 -2.65 1.06
CA PRO A 313 3.21 -3.79 1.62
C PRO A 313 3.77 -3.56 3.04
N THR A 314 3.92 -2.33 3.47
CA THR A 314 4.33 -2.00 4.84
C THR A 314 3.22 -2.34 5.83
N VAL A 315 1.98 -2.01 5.48
CA VAL A 315 0.82 -2.10 6.38
C VAL A 315 0.08 -3.42 6.29
N SER A 316 0.21 -4.14 5.16
CA SER A 316 -0.48 -5.40 4.89
C SER A 316 0.43 -6.38 4.14
N ARG A 317 0.05 -7.67 4.08
CA ARG A 317 0.83 -8.71 3.41
C ARG A 317 0.58 -8.70 1.91
N LYS A 318 1.39 -7.96 1.18
CA LYS A 318 1.35 -7.81 -0.28
C LYS A 318 2.73 -8.03 -0.89
N ALA A 319 2.81 -8.09 -2.22
CA ALA A 319 4.09 -8.10 -2.91
C ALA A 319 4.87 -6.83 -2.56
N GLY A 320 6.12 -6.97 -2.11
CA GLY A 320 6.93 -5.84 -1.67
C GLY A 320 7.26 -4.85 -2.78
N SER A 321 7.11 -5.27 -4.05
CA SER A 321 7.26 -4.42 -5.24
C SER A 321 6.06 -3.50 -5.50
N GLU A 322 4.90 -3.72 -4.85
CA GLU A 322 3.75 -2.82 -4.97
C GLU A 322 4.13 -1.43 -4.44
N ALA A 323 4.02 -0.42 -5.28
CA ALA A 323 4.41 0.95 -5.00
C ALA A 323 5.90 1.14 -4.56
N LEU A 324 6.80 0.18 -4.85
CA LEU A 324 8.21 0.23 -4.46
C LEU A 324 8.93 1.47 -5.02
N THR A 325 8.55 1.91 -6.22
CA THR A 325 9.15 3.08 -6.89
C THR A 325 8.30 4.35 -6.76
N ALA A 326 7.26 4.32 -5.93
CA ALA A 326 6.44 5.50 -5.63
C ALA A 326 7.22 6.49 -4.75
N GLN A 327 7.11 7.78 -5.09
CA GLN A 327 7.79 8.87 -4.40
C GLN A 327 6.75 9.94 -3.99
N TRP A 328 6.41 9.98 -2.72
CA TRP A 328 5.43 10.93 -2.16
C TRP A 328 6.06 11.97 -1.21
N ARG A 329 7.38 11.90 -1.03
CA ARG A 329 8.18 12.83 -0.23
C ARG A 329 8.92 13.80 -1.11
#